data_e6ef5231a3af10ecea79ebb2cd86d508
#
_entry.id   e6ef5231a3af10ecea79ebb2cd86d508
#
_cell.length_a   1.000
_cell.length_b   1.000
_cell.length_c   1.000
_cell.angle_alpha   90.00
_cell.angle_beta   90.00
_cell.angle_gamma   90.00
#
_symmetry.space_group_name_H-M   'P 1'
#
loop_
_entity.id
_entity.type
_entity.pdbx_description
1 polymer ?
#
loop_
_entity_poly.entity_id
_entity_poly.type
_entity_poly.pdbx_seq_one_letter_code
_entity_poly.pdbx_strand_id
1 'polypeptide(L)'
;MKDPDIQLWCEDEVHFQRHSSLIRMWSPRGQQPQVPSASTREKVGFFGALDLKTGCLVTREALTFNGETFGDFLRYLLQSTQGKMHLILDNAKYHRARILKEFFVQNQERLTLIFLPSYSPELNPVERVWRITRRQVTHNRYFPAIEELRTALTSHFVKWQQPNSALRVLCAKI
;
A
#
# COMPACT_ATOMS: atom_id res chain seq x y z
N MET A 1 8.97 -26.80 10.16
CA MET A 1 10.26 -26.10 10.05
C MET A 1 10.04 -24.80 9.29
N LYS A 2 10.36 -23.64 9.88
CA LYS A 2 10.29 -22.37 9.15
C LYS A 2 11.56 -22.29 8.30
N ASP A 3 11.41 -22.27 6.98
CA ASP A 3 12.52 -22.02 6.07
C ASP A 3 12.96 -20.55 6.28
N PRO A 4 14.16 -20.29 6.77
CA PRO A 4 14.62 -18.93 7.09
C PRO A 4 14.76 -18.05 5.85
N ASP A 5 14.77 -18.64 4.67
CA ASP A 5 14.96 -17.94 3.38
C ASP A 5 13.63 -17.44 2.78
N ILE A 6 12.49 -17.78 3.39
CA ILE A 6 11.18 -17.31 2.92
C ILE A 6 10.85 -15.96 3.56
N GLN A 7 10.63 -14.96 2.73
CA GLN A 7 10.11 -13.66 3.13
C GLN A 7 8.60 -13.66 3.10
N LEU A 8 7.97 -13.11 4.13
CA LEU A 8 6.52 -13.00 4.22
C LEU A 8 6.11 -11.54 4.00
N TRP A 9 5.40 -11.31 2.91
CA TRP A 9 4.93 -9.99 2.50
C TRP A 9 3.41 -9.94 2.48
N CYS A 10 2.84 -8.77 2.77
CA CYS A 10 1.42 -8.49 2.56
C CYS A 10 1.28 -7.40 1.53
N GLU A 11 0.36 -7.57 0.60
CA GLU A 11 0.08 -6.64 -0.50
C GLU A 11 -1.36 -6.12 -0.41
N ASP A 12 -1.52 -4.88 -0.86
CA ASP A 12 -2.81 -4.21 -0.97
C ASP A 12 -2.73 -3.00 -1.90
N GLU A 13 -3.85 -2.54 -2.40
CA GLU A 13 -3.95 -1.31 -3.17
C GLU A 13 -4.70 -0.21 -2.44
N VAL A 14 -4.37 1.05 -2.78
CA VAL A 14 -4.99 2.21 -2.17
C VAL A 14 -5.18 3.36 -3.14
N HIS A 15 -6.28 4.07 -2.99
CA HIS A 15 -6.48 5.37 -3.62
C HIS A 15 -6.42 6.48 -2.56
N PHE A 16 -5.67 7.54 -2.89
CA PHE A 16 -5.64 8.78 -2.14
C PHE A 16 -6.32 9.87 -2.97
N GLN A 17 -7.40 10.43 -2.46
CA GLN A 17 -8.15 11.47 -3.15
C GLN A 17 -7.55 12.85 -2.85
N ARG A 18 -7.55 13.75 -3.85
CA ARG A 18 -7.16 15.15 -3.67
C ARG A 18 -8.19 15.93 -2.85
N HIS A 19 -9.42 15.50 -2.89
CA HIS A 19 -10.46 16.04 -2.00
C HIS A 19 -10.04 15.86 -0.54
N SER A 20 -10.04 16.94 0.24
CA SER A 20 -9.62 16.93 1.64
C SER A 20 -10.54 16.04 2.49
N SER A 21 -9.98 15.11 3.22
CA SER A 21 -10.68 14.31 4.21
C SER A 21 -10.48 14.92 5.59
N LEU A 22 -11.59 15.18 6.28
CA LEU A 22 -11.58 15.85 7.59
C LEU A 22 -11.64 14.82 8.71
N ILE A 23 -10.76 14.96 9.67
CA ILE A 23 -10.78 14.22 10.94
C ILE A 23 -10.71 15.21 12.11
N ARG A 24 -11.09 14.75 13.29
CA ARG A 24 -10.98 15.57 14.51
C ARG A 24 -9.55 16.05 14.71
N MET A 25 -9.39 17.32 15.03
CA MET A 25 -8.10 17.95 15.30
C MET A 25 -8.20 18.86 16.52
N TRP A 26 -7.08 19.08 17.18
CA TRP A 26 -6.98 20.03 18.28
C TRP A 26 -7.00 21.46 17.76
N SER A 27 -7.73 22.34 18.44
CA SER A 27 -7.75 23.77 18.20
C SER A 27 -7.93 24.53 19.52
N PRO A 28 -7.57 25.81 19.59
CA PRO A 28 -7.91 26.65 20.73
C PRO A 28 -9.41 26.65 21.01
N ARG A 29 -9.78 26.73 22.30
CA ARG A 29 -11.18 26.74 22.70
C ARG A 29 -11.92 27.90 22.04
N GLY A 30 -13.09 27.63 21.45
CA GLY A 30 -13.90 28.62 20.75
C GLY A 30 -13.49 28.87 19.28
N GLN A 31 -12.45 28.24 18.78
CA GLN A 31 -12.02 28.34 17.38
C GLN A 31 -12.32 27.04 16.63
N GLN A 32 -13.12 27.15 15.58
CA GLN A 32 -13.36 26.01 14.68
C GLN A 32 -12.32 26.01 13.55
N PRO A 33 -11.48 24.97 13.44
CA PRO A 33 -10.52 24.87 12.35
C PRO A 33 -11.24 24.79 11.00
N GLN A 34 -10.71 25.51 10.01
CA GLN A 34 -11.17 25.43 8.62
C GLN A 34 -10.07 24.85 7.76
N VAL A 35 -10.41 23.88 6.93
CA VAL A 35 -9.50 23.28 5.94
C VAL A 35 -10.11 23.53 4.56
N PRO A 36 -9.40 24.21 3.66
CA PRO A 36 -9.84 24.36 2.28
C PRO A 36 -10.08 22.98 1.65
N SER A 37 -11.04 22.90 0.74
CA SER A 37 -11.34 21.65 0.04
C SER A 37 -11.49 21.92 -1.45
N ALA A 38 -11.03 20.96 -2.27
CA ALA A 38 -11.27 20.99 -3.70
C ALA A 38 -12.45 20.07 -4.05
N SER A 39 -13.43 20.58 -4.78
CA SER A 39 -14.51 19.77 -5.34
C SER A 39 -13.99 19.01 -6.55
N THR A 40 -13.33 17.88 -6.33
CA THR A 40 -12.70 17.07 -7.39
C THR A 40 -12.77 15.59 -7.06
N ARG A 41 -12.75 14.75 -8.13
CA ARG A 41 -12.64 13.29 -8.03
C ARG A 41 -11.22 12.79 -8.34
N GLU A 42 -10.27 13.70 -8.51
CA GLU A 42 -8.88 13.34 -8.77
C GLU A 42 -8.30 12.51 -7.62
N LYS A 43 -7.57 11.48 -7.99
CA LYS A 43 -6.98 10.53 -7.05
C LYS A 43 -5.67 9.98 -7.59
N VAL A 44 -4.80 9.58 -6.69
CA VAL A 44 -3.56 8.84 -7.00
C VAL A 44 -3.70 7.44 -6.42
N GLY A 45 -3.40 6.41 -7.23
CA GLY A 45 -3.44 5.02 -6.83
C GLY A 45 -2.05 4.45 -6.59
N PHE A 46 -1.90 3.59 -5.58
CA PHE A 46 -0.67 2.85 -5.32
C PHE A 46 -0.99 1.38 -5.02
N PHE A 47 -0.18 0.50 -5.58
CA PHE A 47 0.07 -0.81 -5.01
C PHE A 47 1.11 -0.68 -3.90
N GLY A 48 1.00 -1.49 -2.86
CA GLY A 48 2.00 -1.53 -1.80
C GLY A 48 2.17 -2.92 -1.23
N ALA A 49 3.42 -3.34 -1.05
CA ALA A 49 3.77 -4.58 -0.38
C ALA A 49 4.66 -4.29 0.84
N LEU A 50 4.30 -4.86 1.98
CA LEU A 50 5.00 -4.73 3.25
C LEU A 50 5.67 -6.03 3.63
N ASP A 51 6.97 -6.00 3.86
CA ASP A 51 7.71 -7.09 4.49
C ASP A 51 7.41 -7.14 6.00
N LEU A 52 6.77 -8.20 6.46
CA LEU A 52 6.38 -8.36 7.85
C LEU A 52 7.57 -8.54 8.80
N LYS A 53 8.73 -8.98 8.30
CA LYS A 53 9.93 -9.19 9.09
C LYS A 53 10.69 -7.89 9.37
N THR A 54 10.83 -7.04 8.36
CA THR A 54 11.63 -5.81 8.43
C THR A 54 10.80 -4.55 8.59
N GLY A 55 9.53 -4.56 8.18
CA GLY A 55 8.68 -3.38 8.05
C GLY A 55 9.04 -2.52 6.83
N CYS A 56 9.77 -3.06 5.87
CA CYS A 56 10.07 -2.40 4.61
C CYS A 56 8.80 -2.35 3.74
N LEU A 57 8.48 -1.19 3.19
CA LEU A 57 7.34 -1.00 2.31
C LEU A 57 7.83 -0.69 0.88
N VAL A 58 7.42 -1.51 -0.07
CA VAL A 58 7.61 -1.25 -1.51
C VAL A 58 6.30 -0.75 -2.08
N THR A 59 6.32 0.41 -2.74
CA THR A 59 5.12 0.98 -3.38
C THR A 59 5.37 1.30 -4.85
N ARG A 60 4.31 1.21 -5.64
CA ARG A 60 4.33 1.64 -7.05
C ARG A 60 3.01 2.32 -7.40
N GLU A 61 3.10 3.52 -7.99
CA GLU A 61 1.94 4.24 -8.49
C GLU A 61 1.31 3.50 -9.68
N ALA A 62 -0.02 3.48 -9.74
CA ALA A 62 -0.79 2.95 -10.84
C ALA A 62 -2.04 3.81 -11.10
N LEU A 63 -2.33 4.08 -12.36
CA LEU A 63 -3.52 4.84 -12.76
C LEU A 63 -4.81 4.03 -12.57
N THR A 64 -4.71 2.72 -12.76
CA THR A 64 -5.82 1.76 -12.62
C THR A 64 -5.31 0.50 -11.95
N PHE A 65 -6.20 -0.21 -11.25
CA PHE A 65 -5.90 -1.51 -10.66
C PHE A 65 -6.52 -2.61 -11.52
N ASN A 66 -5.67 -3.32 -12.25
CA ASN A 66 -6.04 -4.42 -13.14
C ASN A 66 -4.89 -5.44 -13.25
N GLY A 67 -5.10 -6.51 -14.04
CA GLY A 67 -4.09 -7.56 -14.19
C GLY A 67 -2.77 -7.09 -14.79
N GLU A 68 -2.77 -6.11 -15.69
CA GLU A 68 -1.55 -5.58 -16.31
C GLU A 68 -0.73 -4.79 -15.29
N THR A 69 -1.36 -3.81 -14.63
CA THR A 69 -0.70 -2.94 -13.65
C THR A 69 -0.25 -3.71 -12.40
N PHE A 70 -1.02 -4.73 -11.99
CA PHE A 70 -0.60 -5.64 -10.94
C PHE A 70 0.61 -6.50 -11.38
N GLY A 71 0.62 -7.00 -12.61
CA GLY A 71 1.79 -7.70 -13.17
C GLY A 71 3.04 -6.83 -13.19
N ASP A 72 2.90 -5.55 -13.55
CA ASP A 72 4.01 -4.58 -13.51
C ASP A 72 4.48 -4.31 -12.08
N PHE A 73 3.55 -4.26 -11.13
CA PHE A 73 3.91 -4.14 -9.72
C PHE A 73 4.67 -5.38 -9.21
N LEU A 74 4.21 -6.58 -9.54
CA LEU A 74 4.89 -7.83 -9.15
C LEU A 74 6.30 -7.93 -9.74
N ARG A 75 6.50 -7.54 -11.00
CA ARG A 75 7.85 -7.50 -11.61
C ARG A 75 8.76 -6.53 -10.85
N TYR A 76 8.25 -5.34 -10.55
CA TYR A 76 8.98 -4.34 -9.77
C TYR A 76 9.33 -4.85 -8.36
N LEU A 77 8.36 -5.48 -7.67
CA LEU A 77 8.56 -6.05 -6.33
C LEU A 77 9.64 -7.13 -6.35
N LEU A 78 9.59 -8.07 -7.30
CA LEU A 78 10.59 -9.13 -7.43
C LEU A 78 11.98 -8.62 -7.83
N GLN A 79 12.07 -7.50 -8.56
CA GLN A 79 13.35 -6.84 -8.86
C GLN A 79 13.92 -6.13 -7.62
N SER A 80 13.05 -5.60 -6.76
CA SER A 80 13.45 -4.88 -5.54
C SER A 80 13.80 -5.79 -4.37
N THR A 81 13.54 -7.10 -4.49
CA THR A 81 13.69 -8.10 -3.42
C THR A 81 14.51 -9.29 -3.89
N GLN A 82 15.06 -10.04 -2.94
CA GLN A 82 15.81 -11.27 -3.21
C GLN A 82 15.19 -12.45 -2.45
N GLY A 83 15.50 -13.69 -2.90
CA GLY A 83 15.04 -14.91 -2.25
C GLY A 83 13.58 -15.26 -2.58
N LYS A 84 13.02 -16.19 -1.79
CA LYS A 84 11.66 -16.68 -1.94
C LYS A 84 10.68 -15.79 -1.18
N MET A 85 9.54 -15.51 -1.81
CA MET A 85 8.50 -14.63 -1.28
C MET A 85 7.17 -15.36 -1.19
N HIS A 86 6.55 -15.32 -0.01
CA HIS A 86 5.13 -15.58 0.17
C HIS A 86 4.41 -14.24 0.24
N LEU A 87 3.56 -13.96 -0.74
CA LEU A 87 2.80 -12.73 -0.85
C LEU A 87 1.35 -12.98 -0.46
N ILE A 88 0.94 -12.40 0.67
CA ILE A 88 -0.43 -12.42 1.19
C ILE A 88 -1.18 -11.26 0.58
N LEU A 89 -2.34 -11.51 -0.01
CA LEU A 89 -3.17 -10.53 -0.70
C LEU A 89 -4.65 -10.91 -0.62
N ASP A 90 -5.52 -10.00 -0.99
CA ASP A 90 -6.95 -10.26 -1.04
C ASP A 90 -7.36 -11.08 -2.29
N ASN A 91 -8.66 -11.33 -2.42
CA ASN A 91 -9.23 -12.10 -3.51
C ASN A 91 -9.73 -11.23 -4.69
N ALA A 92 -9.14 -10.06 -4.94
CA ALA A 92 -9.52 -9.26 -6.11
C ALA A 92 -9.35 -10.07 -7.41
N LYS A 93 -10.35 -9.98 -8.30
CA LYS A 93 -10.40 -10.83 -9.51
C LYS A 93 -9.17 -10.67 -10.41
N TYR A 94 -8.60 -9.47 -10.46
CA TYR A 94 -7.45 -9.19 -11.31
C TYR A 94 -6.16 -9.84 -10.82
N HIS A 95 -6.04 -10.22 -9.52
CA HIS A 95 -4.91 -10.99 -9.01
C HIS A 95 -4.78 -12.37 -9.67
N ARG A 96 -5.88 -12.90 -10.20
CA ARG A 96 -5.93 -14.18 -10.94
C ARG A 96 -6.18 -13.99 -12.42
N ALA A 97 -5.92 -12.80 -12.97
CA ALA A 97 -6.14 -12.51 -14.37
C ALA A 97 -5.33 -13.44 -15.28
N ARG A 98 -5.94 -13.89 -16.39
CA ARG A 98 -5.32 -14.83 -17.34
C ARG A 98 -3.99 -14.34 -17.88
N ILE A 99 -3.83 -13.04 -18.04
CA ILE A 99 -2.60 -12.40 -18.52
C ILE A 99 -1.39 -12.66 -17.60
N LEU A 100 -1.60 -12.97 -16.32
CA LEU A 100 -0.56 -13.22 -15.33
C LEU A 100 -0.10 -14.69 -15.29
N LYS A 101 -0.79 -15.59 -16.00
CA LYS A 101 -0.54 -17.03 -15.90
C LYS A 101 0.92 -17.38 -16.24
N GLU A 102 1.44 -16.86 -17.33
CA GLU A 102 2.82 -17.11 -17.76
C GLU A 102 3.83 -16.54 -16.74
N PHE A 103 3.58 -15.33 -16.25
CA PHE A 103 4.43 -14.71 -15.21
C PHE A 103 4.50 -15.58 -13.94
N PHE A 104 3.38 -16.14 -13.49
CA PHE A 104 3.36 -17.01 -12.30
C PHE A 104 4.11 -18.32 -12.54
N VAL A 105 3.98 -18.91 -13.73
CA VAL A 105 4.75 -20.13 -14.08
C VAL A 105 6.25 -19.84 -14.07
N GLN A 106 6.70 -18.74 -14.65
CA GLN A 106 8.10 -18.36 -14.70
C GLN A 106 8.71 -18.03 -13.34
N ASN A 107 7.88 -17.61 -12.38
CA ASN A 107 8.33 -17.17 -11.04
C ASN A 107 7.90 -18.12 -9.90
N GLN A 108 7.37 -19.31 -10.19
CA GLN A 108 6.81 -20.24 -9.20
C GLN A 108 7.79 -20.68 -8.10
N GLU A 109 9.10 -20.65 -8.37
CA GLU A 109 10.14 -20.99 -7.38
C GLU A 109 10.42 -19.85 -6.41
N ARG A 110 10.12 -18.61 -6.82
CA ARG A 110 10.37 -17.39 -6.05
C ARG A 110 9.12 -16.79 -5.42
N LEU A 111 7.96 -16.90 -6.07
CA LEU A 111 6.73 -16.23 -5.65
C LEU A 111 5.61 -17.23 -5.40
N THR A 112 5.09 -17.25 -4.18
CA THR A 112 3.87 -17.96 -3.80
C THR A 112 2.81 -16.97 -3.37
N LEU A 113 1.65 -16.98 -4.01
CA LEU A 113 0.51 -16.17 -3.60
C LEU A 113 -0.32 -16.89 -2.54
N ILE A 114 -0.65 -16.18 -1.46
CA ILE A 114 -1.50 -16.66 -0.37
C ILE A 114 -2.71 -15.72 -0.27
N PHE A 115 -3.88 -16.23 -0.62
CA PHE A 115 -5.09 -15.42 -0.62
C PHE A 115 -5.77 -15.39 0.74
N LEU A 116 -6.08 -14.19 1.22
CA LEU A 116 -6.89 -13.98 2.42
C LEU A 116 -8.33 -14.47 2.19
N PRO A 117 -9.06 -14.82 3.24
CA PRO A 117 -10.49 -15.03 3.14
C PRO A 117 -11.20 -13.82 2.52
N SER A 118 -12.28 -14.07 1.80
CA SER A 118 -13.07 -12.97 1.21
C SER A 118 -13.66 -12.08 2.31
N TYR A 119 -13.69 -10.77 2.05
CA TYR A 119 -14.23 -9.75 2.97
C TYR A 119 -13.54 -9.69 4.35
N SER A 120 -12.23 -9.91 4.41
CA SER A 120 -11.44 -9.89 5.65
C SER A 120 -10.29 -8.87 5.59
N PRO A 121 -10.57 -7.57 5.34
CA PRO A 121 -9.51 -6.55 5.24
C PRO A 121 -8.76 -6.37 6.58
N GLU A 122 -9.40 -6.67 7.71
CA GLU A 122 -8.78 -6.62 9.04
C GLU A 122 -7.58 -7.56 9.18
N LEU A 123 -7.53 -8.61 8.36
CA LEU A 123 -6.40 -9.54 8.31
C LEU A 123 -5.23 -9.04 7.47
N ASN A 124 -5.43 -7.98 6.65
CA ASN A 124 -4.35 -7.39 5.87
C ASN A 124 -3.65 -6.26 6.63
N PRO A 125 -2.43 -6.49 7.15
CA PRO A 125 -1.73 -5.46 7.92
C PRO A 125 -1.38 -4.20 7.11
N VAL A 126 -1.35 -4.25 5.79
CA VAL A 126 -1.07 -3.09 4.92
C VAL A 126 -2.15 -2.02 5.06
N GLU A 127 -3.39 -2.39 5.38
CA GLU A 127 -4.47 -1.44 5.69
C GLU A 127 -4.11 -0.47 6.83
N ARG A 128 -3.30 -0.90 7.78
CA ARG A 128 -2.80 -0.04 8.87
C ARG A 128 -1.80 0.99 8.35
N VAL A 129 -0.99 0.59 7.36
CA VAL A 129 -0.05 1.49 6.67
C VAL A 129 -0.83 2.58 5.95
N TRP A 130 -1.89 2.24 5.22
CA TRP A 130 -2.75 3.21 4.54
C TRP A 130 -3.43 4.18 5.50
N ARG A 131 -3.89 3.68 6.65
CA ARG A 131 -4.49 4.51 7.71
C ARG A 131 -3.50 5.52 8.26
N ILE A 132 -2.26 5.11 8.54
CA ILE A 132 -1.21 6.02 9.02
C ILE A 132 -0.84 7.02 7.92
N THR A 133 -0.70 6.58 6.68
CA THR A 133 -0.42 7.47 5.55
C THR A 133 -1.50 8.54 5.43
N ARG A 134 -2.78 8.16 5.48
CA ARG A 134 -3.88 9.15 5.46
C ARG A 134 -3.75 10.15 6.60
N ARG A 135 -3.47 9.68 7.82
CA ARG A 135 -3.33 10.53 9.00
C ARG A 135 -2.16 11.50 8.91
N GLN A 136 -1.04 11.08 8.34
CA GLN A 136 0.19 11.86 8.28
C GLN A 136 0.28 12.75 7.05
N VAL A 137 -0.35 12.38 5.94
CA VAL A 137 -0.18 13.04 4.66
C VAL A 137 -1.46 13.75 4.18
N THR A 138 -2.63 13.12 4.25
CA THR A 138 -3.82 13.62 3.54
C THR A 138 -4.93 14.18 4.44
N HIS A 139 -5.09 13.67 5.66
CA HIS A 139 -6.15 14.19 6.55
C HIS A 139 -5.88 15.64 6.96
N ASN A 140 -6.94 16.44 6.92
CA ASN A 140 -6.93 17.87 7.28
C ASN A 140 -5.91 18.68 6.45
N ARG A 141 -5.60 18.25 5.23
CA ARG A 141 -4.69 18.94 4.30
C ARG A 141 -5.38 19.23 2.99
N TYR A 142 -5.07 20.38 2.44
CA TYR A 142 -5.46 20.81 1.12
C TYR A 142 -4.29 20.69 0.14
N PHE A 143 -4.56 20.16 -1.04
CA PHE A 143 -3.61 20.07 -2.13
C PHE A 143 -4.15 20.86 -3.33
N PRO A 144 -3.51 21.97 -3.72
CA PRO A 144 -3.92 22.79 -4.87
C PRO A 144 -3.97 22.01 -6.18
N ALA A 145 -2.99 21.09 -6.38
CA ALA A 145 -2.88 20.23 -7.57
C ALA A 145 -2.68 18.77 -7.19
N ILE A 146 -3.00 17.88 -8.12
CA ILE A 146 -2.83 16.42 -7.92
C ILE A 146 -1.35 16.04 -7.81
N GLU A 147 -0.47 16.79 -8.47
CA GLU A 147 0.99 16.64 -8.44
C GLU A 147 1.56 16.86 -7.05
N GLU A 148 0.99 17.81 -6.29
CA GLU A 148 1.43 18.08 -4.93
C GLU A 148 1.04 16.92 -3.99
N LEU A 149 -0.17 16.37 -4.17
CA LEU A 149 -0.58 15.15 -3.46
C LEU A 149 0.35 13.98 -3.79
N ARG A 150 0.64 13.76 -5.09
CA ARG A 150 1.55 12.71 -5.57
C ARG A 150 2.93 12.85 -4.94
N THR A 151 3.50 14.04 -4.98
CA THR A 151 4.83 14.35 -4.42
C THR A 151 4.86 14.10 -2.91
N ALA A 152 3.84 14.54 -2.18
CA ALA A 152 3.73 14.33 -0.74
C ALA A 152 3.67 12.84 -0.38
N LEU A 153 2.88 12.05 -1.11
CA LEU A 153 2.76 10.60 -0.90
C LEU A 153 4.06 9.87 -1.24
N THR A 154 4.68 10.17 -2.38
CA THR A 154 5.94 9.56 -2.80
C THR A 154 7.06 9.86 -1.81
N SER A 155 7.20 11.11 -1.39
CA SER A 155 8.19 11.52 -0.38
C SER A 155 7.95 10.84 0.98
N HIS A 156 6.69 10.56 1.30
CA HIS A 156 6.33 9.82 2.51
C HIS A 156 6.73 8.34 2.40
N PHE A 157 6.43 7.67 1.30
CA PHE A 157 6.74 6.25 1.09
C PHE A 157 8.23 5.97 0.98
N VAL A 158 9.02 6.87 0.39
CA VAL A 158 10.49 6.74 0.33
C VAL A 158 11.10 6.49 1.72
N LYS A 159 10.57 7.11 2.77
CA LYS A 159 11.03 6.91 4.15
C LYS A 159 10.81 5.49 4.67
N TRP A 160 9.92 4.73 4.05
CA TRP A 160 9.54 3.38 4.46
C TRP A 160 10.09 2.28 3.55
N GLN A 161 10.85 2.65 2.52
CA GLN A 161 11.55 1.69 1.65
C GLN A 161 12.75 1.02 2.33
N GLN A 162 13.14 1.49 3.51
CA GLN A 162 14.16 0.89 4.36
C GLN A 162 13.50 0.16 5.54
N PRO A 163 14.20 -0.79 6.18
CA PRO A 163 13.70 -1.49 7.37
C PRO A 163 13.18 -0.51 8.42
N ASN A 164 11.93 -0.71 8.85
CA ASN A 164 11.21 0.22 9.70
C ASN A 164 10.58 -0.50 10.90
N SER A 165 11.16 -0.30 12.08
CA SER A 165 10.68 -0.94 13.30
C SER A 165 9.26 -0.49 13.70
N ALA A 166 8.88 0.76 13.42
CA ALA A 166 7.55 1.26 13.74
C ALA A 166 6.47 0.57 12.87
N LEU A 167 6.71 0.43 11.56
CA LEU A 167 5.80 -0.33 10.69
C LEU A 167 5.77 -1.81 11.06
N ARG A 168 6.92 -2.41 11.37
CA ARG A 168 6.98 -3.79 11.84
C ARG A 168 6.10 -4.02 13.07
N VAL A 169 6.22 -3.18 14.10
CA VAL A 169 5.42 -3.29 15.33
C VAL A 169 3.94 -3.02 15.07
N LEU A 170 3.63 -2.01 14.24
CA LEU A 170 2.26 -1.67 13.86
C LEU A 170 1.55 -2.85 13.19
N CYS A 171 2.25 -3.57 12.32
CA CYS A 171 1.69 -4.62 11.48
C CYS A 171 1.81 -6.03 12.10
N ALA A 172 2.63 -6.22 13.15
CA ALA A 172 2.77 -7.49 13.86
C ALA A 172 1.57 -7.84 14.76
N LYS A 173 0.67 -6.92 15.01
CA LYS A 173 -0.55 -7.18 15.81
C LYS A 173 -1.67 -7.64 14.84
N ILE A 174 -1.77 -8.90 14.59
CA ILE A 174 -2.91 -9.55 13.95
C ILE A 174 -3.91 -9.94 15.02
#